data_573cb6936145df618b0b03df6ae2bca8
#
_entry.id   573cb6936145df618b0b03df6ae2bca8
#
_cell.length_a   1.000
_cell.length_b   1.000
_cell.length_c   1.000
_cell.angle_alpha   90.00
_cell.angle_beta   90.00
_cell.angle_gamma   90.00
#
_symmetry.space_group_name_H-M   'P 1'
#
loop_
_entity.id
_entity.type
_entity.pdbx_description
1 polymer ?
#
loop_
_entity_poly.entity_id
_entity_poly.type
_entity_poly.pdbx_seq_one_letter_code
_entity_poly.pdbx_strand_id
1 'polypeptide(L)' 'MEIEHFFTCPYCWQEISFVLDLSAGEQSYIEDCEVCCRPIQVKYTSDGDNPADFEAEAIDE' A
#
# COMPACT_ATOMS: atom_id res chain seq x y z
N MET A 1 11.23 -3.18 10.69
CA MET A 1 11.74 -3.51 9.35
C MET A 1 10.79 -2.96 8.29
N GLU A 2 11.34 -2.42 7.22
CA GLU A 2 10.56 -1.85 6.14
C GLU A 2 10.88 -2.57 4.84
N ILE A 3 9.87 -2.75 3.99
CA ILE A 3 10.07 -3.30 2.66
C ILE A 3 9.37 -2.43 1.63
N GLU A 4 9.85 -2.49 0.40
CA GLU A 4 9.17 -1.87 -0.73
C GLU A 4 8.25 -2.92 -1.35
N HIS A 5 6.96 -2.62 -1.41
CA HIS A 5 5.96 -3.53 -1.94
C HIS A 5 5.40 -2.97 -3.25
N PHE A 6 5.48 -3.74 -4.30
CA PHE A 6 5.00 -3.33 -5.62
C PHE A 6 3.57 -3.83 -5.84
N PHE A 7 2.74 -2.97 -6.42
CA PHE A 7 1.36 -3.33 -6.72
C PHE A 7 0.83 -2.41 -7.82
N THR A 8 -0.35 -2.74 -8.35
CA THR A 8 -0.98 -1.96 -9.41
C THR A 8 -1.88 -0.89 -8.81
N CYS A 9 -1.67 0.36 -9.22
CA CYS A 9 -2.52 1.47 -8.78
C CYS A 9 -3.96 1.24 -9.25
N PRO A 10 -4.96 1.38 -8.35
CA PRO A 10 -6.37 1.15 -8.73
C PRO A 10 -6.96 2.28 -9.58
N TYR A 11 -6.25 3.37 -9.78
CA TYR A 11 -6.72 4.47 -10.62
C TYR A 11 -6.09 4.45 -12.00
N CYS A 12 -4.77 4.48 -12.06
CA CYS A 12 -4.05 4.63 -13.33
C CYS A 12 -3.52 3.31 -13.89
N TRP A 13 -3.62 2.22 -13.11
CA TRP A 13 -3.23 0.87 -13.51
C TRP A 13 -1.74 0.72 -13.79
N GLN A 14 -0.93 1.66 -13.31
CA GLN A 14 0.52 1.56 -13.40
C GLN A 14 1.07 0.82 -12.20
N GLU A 15 2.17 0.12 -12.38
CA GLU A 15 2.85 -0.52 -11.26
C GLU A 15 3.54 0.56 -10.42
N ILE A 16 3.24 0.57 -9.12
CA ILE A 16 3.83 1.49 -8.16
C ILE A 16 4.30 0.71 -6.96
N SER A 17 5.01 1.38 -6.06
CA SER A 17 5.46 0.74 -4.83
C SER A 17 5.26 1.67 -3.64
N PHE A 18 4.99 1.06 -2.49
CA PHE A 18 4.95 1.76 -1.22
C PHE A 18 5.89 1.07 -0.26
N VAL A 19 6.45 1.85 0.67
CA VAL A 19 7.27 1.30 1.74
C VAL A 19 6.35 0.89 2.88
N LEU A 20 6.38 -0.38 3.26
CA LEU A 20 5.55 -0.93 4.31
C LEU A 20 6.38 -1.20 5.55
N ASP A 21 5.87 -0.79 6.71
CA ASP A 21 6.52 -1.05 7.99
C ASP A 21 6.00 -2.37 8.56
N LEU A 22 6.87 -3.36 8.62
CA LEU A 22 6.51 -4.70 9.05
C LEU A 22 6.52 -4.86 10.56
N SER A 23 7.00 -3.87 11.30
CA SER A 23 7.07 -3.98 12.76
C SER A 23 5.73 -3.68 13.43
N ALA A 24 4.78 -3.12 12.69
CA ALA A 24 3.52 -2.64 13.27
C ALA A 24 2.44 -3.71 13.38
N GLY A 25 2.61 -4.86 12.75
CA GLY A 25 1.61 -5.93 12.77
C GLY A 25 0.46 -5.66 11.83
N GLU A 26 -0.32 -4.63 12.10
CA GLU A 26 -1.46 -4.23 11.25
C GLU A 26 -1.38 -2.74 11.00
N GLN A 27 -1.55 -2.34 9.75
CA GLN A 27 -1.52 -0.94 9.35
C GLN A 27 -2.68 -0.62 8.41
N SER A 28 -3.20 0.60 8.57
CA SER A 28 -4.21 1.14 7.67
C SER A 28 -3.94 2.63 7.54
N TYR A 29 -3.70 3.10 6.32
CA TYR A 29 -3.39 4.51 6.10
C TYR A 29 -3.72 4.88 4.66
N ILE A 30 -3.66 6.19 4.38
CA ILE A 30 -3.90 6.72 3.04
C ILE A 30 -2.58 7.27 2.50
N GLU A 31 -2.24 6.87 1.28
CA GLU A 31 -1.02 7.29 0.62
C GLU A 31 -1.36 7.68 -0.83
N ASP A 32 -0.67 8.68 -1.37
CA ASP A 32 -0.92 9.12 -2.73
C ASP A 32 -0.17 8.24 -3.73
N CYS A 33 -0.81 7.97 -4.86
CA CYS A 33 -0.16 7.28 -5.97
C CYS A 33 0.98 8.16 -6.50
N GLU A 34 2.14 7.55 -6.76
CA GLU A 34 3.31 8.30 -7.24
C GLU A 34 3.19 8.72 -8.70
N VAL A 35 2.19 8.20 -9.42
CA VAL A 35 1.99 8.50 -10.83
C VAL A 35 0.81 9.47 -11.02
N CYS A 36 -0.36 9.12 -10.51
CA CYS A 36 -1.57 9.94 -10.71
C CYS A 36 -1.89 10.85 -9.53
N CYS A 37 -1.16 10.73 -8.42
CA CYS A 37 -1.28 11.59 -7.24
C CYS A 37 -2.66 11.53 -6.59
N ARG A 38 -3.39 10.42 -6.75
CA ARG A 38 -4.69 10.24 -6.11
C ARG A 38 -4.56 9.42 -4.85
N PRO A 39 -5.40 9.68 -3.84
CA PRO A 39 -5.29 8.97 -2.55
C PRO A 39 -5.73 7.51 -2.69
N ILE A 40 -4.92 6.63 -2.13
CA ILE A 40 -5.18 5.19 -2.10
C ILE A 40 -5.22 4.77 -0.64
N GLN A 41 -6.28 4.07 -0.26
CA GLN A 41 -6.34 3.51 1.08
C GLN A 41 -5.61 2.18 1.09
N VAL A 42 -4.61 2.06 1.94
CA VAL A 42 -3.77 0.89 2.06
C VAL A 42 -4.04 0.21 3.39
N LYS A 43 -4.25 -1.10 3.34
CA LYS A 43 -4.40 -1.93 4.53
C LYS A 43 -3.56 -3.17 4.37
N TYR A 44 -2.85 -3.55 5.42
CA TYR A 44 -2.10 -4.79 5.40
C TYR A 44 -1.81 -5.25 6.82
N THR A 45 -1.51 -6.54 6.94
CA THR A 45 -1.00 -7.09 8.20
C THR A 45 0.42 -7.57 7.96
N SER A 46 1.15 -7.81 9.03
CA SER A 46 2.52 -8.27 8.95
C SER A 46 2.76 -9.32 10.00
N ASP A 47 3.54 -10.34 9.65
CA ASP A 47 3.97 -11.37 10.60
C ASP A 47 5.38 -11.08 11.15
N GLY A 48 5.93 -9.91 10.83
CA GLY A 48 7.27 -9.52 11.23
C GLY A 48 8.30 -9.67 10.12
N ASP A 49 8.03 -10.52 9.15
CA ASP A 49 8.94 -10.78 8.02
C ASP A 49 8.34 -10.41 6.68
N ASN A 50 7.03 -10.61 6.52
CA ASN A 50 6.35 -10.37 5.26
C ASN A 50 5.01 -9.69 5.47
N PRO A 51 4.57 -8.84 4.52
CA PRO A 51 3.22 -8.32 4.57
C PRO A 51 2.22 -9.40 4.17
N ALA A 52 1.04 -9.37 4.77
CA ALA A 52 -0.05 -10.28 4.46
C ALA A 52 -1.32 -9.47 4.27
N ASP A 53 -2.28 -10.02 3.54
CA ASP A 53 -3.60 -9.40 3.33
C ASP A 53 -3.49 -7.95 2.86
N PHE A 54 -2.54 -7.68 1.96
CA PHE A 54 -2.36 -6.33 1.43
C PHE A 54 -3.54 -5.95 0.54
N GLU A 55 -4.10 -4.77 0.81
CA GLU A 55 -5.19 -4.22 0.01
C GLU A 55 -4.90 -2.76 -0.30
N ALA A 56 -5.17 -2.36 -1.54
CA ALA A 56 -5.07 -0.98 -1.97
C ALA A 56 -6.36 -0.62 -2.67
N GLU A 57 -7.10 0.34 -2.13
CA GLU A 57 -8.42 0.70 -2.65
C GLU A 57 -8.45 2.15 -3.13
N ALA A 58 -9.17 2.36 -4.23
CA ALA A 58 -9.45 3.70 -4.73
C ALA A 58 -10.58 4.30 -3.89
N ILE A 59 -10.30 5.40 -3.21
CA ILE A 59 -11.28 6.07 -2.35
C ILE A 59 -11.72 7.42 -2.88
N ASP A 60 -11.07 7.92 -3.92
CA ASP A 60 -11.42 9.17 -4.58
C ASP A 60 -12.14 8.83 -5.87
N GLU A 61 -13.40 9.18 -5.96
CA GLU A 61 -14.20 8.96 -7.16
C GLU A 61 -14.22 10.23 -8.02
#